data_31725b87c83890fddb3dc9c411a4dce1
#
_entry.id   31725b87c83890fddb3dc9c411a4dce1
#
_cell.length_a   1.000
_cell.length_b   1.000
_cell.length_c   1.000
_cell.angle_alpha   90.00
_cell.angle_beta   90.00
_cell.angle_gamma   90.00
#
_symmetry.space_group_name_H-M   'P 1'
#
loop_
_entity.id
_entity.type
_entity.pdbx_description
1 polymer ?
#
loop_
_entity_poly.entity_id
_entity_poly.type
_entity_poly.pdbx_seq_one_letter_code
_entity_poly.pdbx_strand_id
1 'polypeptide(L)'
;MSVQTIRPTDLPAGHRRTVHVDIEMPRPTTVASAFRAAARVLAANGLYQGDYVPDAFDREMCIPHALRPMSIVAALKTAVSGDHRTDSLLADEAIATVALRLGDGPQYGDIFSLEAHVDSWGDVEGRTTECAVAVLYAAADAAAVTL
;
A
#
# COMPACT_ATOMS: atom_id res chain seq x y z
N MET A 1 21.34 19.23 -6.63
CA MET A 1 21.92 17.90 -6.71
C MET A 1 22.33 17.61 -8.12
N SER A 2 23.62 17.50 -8.34
CA SER A 2 24.10 17.14 -9.67
C SER A 2 23.73 15.69 -9.93
N VAL A 3 22.82 15.47 -10.83
CA VAL A 3 22.65 14.17 -11.41
C VAL A 3 23.95 13.85 -12.15
N GLN A 4 24.76 13.02 -11.56
CA GLN A 4 25.87 12.47 -12.31
C GLN A 4 25.28 11.59 -13.41
N THR A 5 25.21 12.14 -14.58
CA THR A 5 24.94 11.36 -15.77
C THR A 5 26.17 10.51 -16.04
N ILE A 6 26.15 9.29 -15.54
CA ILE A 6 27.17 8.32 -15.93
C ILE A 6 26.85 7.94 -17.36
N ARG A 7 27.74 8.32 -18.27
CA ARG A 7 27.60 7.93 -19.66
C ARG A 7 27.62 6.42 -19.78
N PRO A 8 26.77 5.81 -20.63
CA PRO A 8 26.79 4.36 -20.83
C PRO A 8 28.19 3.82 -21.21
N THR A 9 29.04 4.67 -21.79
CA THR A 9 30.40 4.33 -22.16
C THR A 9 31.38 4.26 -20.98
N ASP A 10 31.00 4.82 -19.83
CA ASP A 10 31.85 4.86 -18.64
C ASP A 10 31.62 3.65 -17.72
N LEU A 11 30.69 2.77 -18.07
CA LEU A 11 30.36 1.58 -17.31
C LEU A 11 30.88 0.33 -18.02
N PRO A 12 31.48 -0.63 -17.29
CA PRO A 12 31.84 -1.91 -17.87
C PRO A 12 30.58 -2.58 -18.47
N ALA A 13 30.76 -3.29 -19.56
CA ALA A 13 29.69 -4.04 -20.19
C ALA A 13 29.02 -4.97 -19.16
N GLY A 14 27.69 -4.84 -18.99
CA GLY A 14 26.91 -5.61 -18.03
C GLY A 14 26.75 -4.97 -16.65
N HIS A 15 27.38 -3.83 -16.42
CA HIS A 15 27.22 -3.11 -15.14
C HIS A 15 26.10 -2.09 -15.25
N ARG A 16 24.91 -2.46 -14.79
CA ARG A 16 23.84 -1.49 -14.60
C ARG A 16 23.91 -0.95 -13.19
N ARG A 17 24.38 0.26 -13.05
CA ARG A 17 24.23 1.00 -11.82
C ARG A 17 22.79 1.52 -11.74
N THR A 18 22.00 0.91 -10.89
CA THR A 18 20.77 1.52 -10.45
C THR A 18 21.15 2.64 -9.49
N VAL A 19 21.04 3.88 -9.94
CA VAL A 19 21.13 5.00 -9.01
C VAL A 19 19.82 4.98 -8.23
N HIS A 20 19.86 4.54 -6.98
CA HIS A 20 18.79 4.80 -6.05
C HIS A 20 18.78 6.30 -5.77
N VAL A 21 17.92 6.99 -6.49
CA VAL A 21 17.47 8.28 -6.01
C VAL A 21 16.48 7.97 -4.91
N ASP A 22 16.92 8.04 -3.66
CA ASP A 22 16.04 8.05 -2.51
C ASP A 22 15.24 9.37 -2.57
N ILE A 23 14.20 9.36 -3.37
CA ILE A 23 13.14 10.34 -3.20
C ILE A 23 12.33 9.82 -2.04
N GLU A 24 12.67 10.26 -0.84
CA GLU A 24 11.79 10.09 0.30
C GLU A 24 10.47 10.80 0.00
N MET A 25 9.50 10.02 -0.43
CA MET A 25 8.13 10.51 -0.51
C MET A 25 7.70 10.88 0.90
N PRO A 26 7.23 12.12 1.14
CA PRO A 26 6.76 12.49 2.46
C PRO A 26 5.64 11.55 2.90
N ARG A 27 5.66 11.17 4.18
CA ARG A 27 4.61 10.33 4.76
C ARG A 27 3.25 11.02 4.64
N PRO A 28 2.18 10.27 4.35
CA PRO A 28 0.84 10.84 4.33
C PRO A 28 0.46 11.46 5.66
N THR A 29 -0.24 12.59 5.61
CA THR A 29 -0.74 13.28 6.79
C THR A 29 -2.27 13.34 6.81
N THR A 30 -2.93 13.01 5.71
CA THR A 30 -4.39 13.02 5.58
C THR A 30 -4.89 11.66 5.12
N VAL A 31 -6.16 11.37 5.38
CA VAL A 31 -6.79 10.13 4.93
C VAL A 31 -6.74 10.02 3.41
N ALA A 32 -7.03 11.10 2.69
CA ALA A 32 -6.95 11.11 1.23
C ALA A 32 -5.54 10.78 0.73
N SER A 33 -4.52 11.39 1.32
CA SER A 33 -3.13 11.11 0.92
C SER A 33 -2.70 9.69 1.31
N ALA A 34 -3.22 9.17 2.41
CA ALA A 34 -2.98 7.78 2.80
C ALA A 34 -3.55 6.80 1.77
N PHE A 35 -4.77 7.05 1.29
CA PHE A 35 -5.37 6.21 0.25
C PHE A 35 -4.57 6.25 -1.05
N ARG A 36 -4.12 7.43 -1.49
CA ARG A 36 -3.31 7.55 -2.70
C ARG A 36 -1.97 6.84 -2.57
N ALA A 37 -1.32 6.98 -1.42
CA ALA A 37 -0.05 6.29 -1.15
C ALA A 37 -0.23 4.77 -1.12
N ALA A 38 -1.28 4.26 -0.48
CA ALA A 38 -1.59 2.84 -0.46
C ALA A 38 -1.91 2.31 -1.86
N ALA A 39 -2.65 3.08 -2.67
CA ALA A 39 -2.92 2.72 -4.05
C ALA A 39 -1.63 2.56 -4.86
N ARG A 40 -0.66 3.44 -4.67
CA ARG A 40 0.65 3.34 -5.32
C ARG A 40 1.43 2.11 -4.85
N VAL A 41 1.36 1.79 -3.56
CA VAL A 41 1.98 0.57 -3.03
C VAL A 41 1.40 -0.68 -3.69
N LEU A 42 0.08 -0.78 -3.77
CA LEU A 42 -0.59 -1.91 -4.41
C LEU A 42 -0.33 -1.96 -5.92
N ALA A 43 -0.35 -0.81 -6.58
CA ALA A 43 -0.06 -0.77 -8.02
C ALA A 43 1.36 -1.25 -8.34
N ALA A 44 2.32 -0.93 -7.48
CA ALA A 44 3.71 -1.34 -7.66
C ALA A 44 3.96 -2.80 -7.29
N ASN A 45 3.34 -3.28 -6.20
CA ASN A 45 3.69 -4.56 -5.58
C ASN A 45 2.65 -5.66 -5.79
N GLY A 46 1.41 -5.29 -6.04
CA GLY A 46 0.29 -6.22 -6.22
C GLY A 46 -0.53 -6.45 -4.95
N LEU A 47 -1.79 -6.83 -5.16
CA LEU A 47 -2.70 -7.26 -4.10
C LEU A 47 -2.42 -8.71 -3.76
N TYR A 48 -2.23 -9.02 -2.48
CA TYR A 48 -2.13 -10.37 -1.97
C TYR A 48 -3.46 -10.79 -1.36
N GLN A 49 -3.95 -11.96 -1.76
CA GLN A 49 -5.19 -12.52 -1.26
C GLN A 49 -4.91 -13.69 -0.31
N GLY A 50 -5.75 -13.82 0.71
CA GLY A 50 -5.73 -14.93 1.66
C GLY A 50 -5.04 -14.61 2.97
N ASP A 51 -4.01 -13.78 2.96
CA ASP A 51 -3.31 -13.38 4.17
C ASP A 51 -2.89 -11.91 4.08
N TYR A 52 -2.38 -11.40 5.16
CA TYR A 52 -1.98 -10.01 5.31
C TYR A 52 -0.83 -9.65 4.37
N VAL A 53 0.19 -10.47 4.40
CA VAL A 53 1.33 -10.45 3.49
C VAL A 53 1.77 -11.88 3.20
N PRO A 54 2.48 -12.12 2.08
CA PRO A 54 3.12 -13.41 1.88
C PRO A 54 4.07 -13.68 3.05
N ASP A 55 4.19 -14.93 3.44
CA ASP A 55 4.86 -15.43 4.63
C ASP A 55 5.95 -14.48 5.17
N ALA A 56 5.62 -13.79 6.28
CA ALA A 56 6.51 -12.81 6.90
C ALA A 56 7.79 -13.45 7.47
N PHE A 57 7.82 -14.76 7.58
CA PHE A 57 8.94 -15.52 8.13
C PHE A 57 9.73 -16.29 7.06
N ASP A 58 9.39 -16.11 5.78
CA ASP A 58 10.09 -16.78 4.70
C ASP A 58 11.49 -16.19 4.53
N ARG A 59 12.47 -16.89 5.06
CA ARG A 59 13.89 -16.49 5.01
C ARG A 59 14.51 -16.62 3.63
N GLU A 60 13.85 -17.30 2.70
CA GLU A 60 14.34 -17.44 1.32
C GLU A 60 14.01 -16.25 0.45
N MET A 61 13.07 -15.41 0.87
CA MET A 61 12.72 -14.20 0.12
C MET A 61 13.67 -13.06 0.48
N CYS A 62 14.50 -12.68 -0.46
CA CYS A 62 15.43 -11.56 -0.32
C CYS A 62 14.74 -10.19 -0.49
N ILE A 63 13.44 -10.15 -0.78
CA ILE A 63 12.70 -8.91 -1.04
C ILE A 63 12.18 -8.34 0.28
N PRO A 64 12.46 -7.07 0.61
CA PRO A 64 11.90 -6.42 1.80
C PRO A 64 10.37 -6.49 1.82
N HIS A 65 9.77 -6.62 2.99
CA HIS A 65 8.31 -6.72 3.15
C HIS A 65 7.57 -5.57 2.47
N ALA A 66 8.09 -4.35 2.55
CA ALA A 66 7.48 -3.18 1.94
C ALA A 66 7.39 -3.24 0.41
N LEU A 67 8.14 -4.14 -0.23
CA LEU A 67 8.17 -4.33 -1.68
C LEU A 67 7.44 -5.60 -2.14
N ARG A 68 6.82 -6.33 -1.21
CA ARG A 68 6.06 -7.55 -1.53
C ARG A 68 4.59 -7.23 -1.77
N PRO A 69 3.87 -8.09 -2.49
CA PRO A 69 2.41 -8.02 -2.53
C PRO A 69 1.83 -8.05 -1.12
N MET A 70 0.76 -7.33 -0.90
CA MET A 70 0.15 -7.24 0.43
C MET A 70 -1.36 -6.97 0.32
N SER A 71 -2.06 -7.14 1.45
CA SER A 71 -3.48 -6.81 1.54
C SER A 71 -3.69 -5.29 1.51
N ILE A 72 -4.95 -4.86 1.35
CA ILE A 72 -5.31 -3.43 1.38
C ILE A 72 -4.95 -2.82 2.75
N VAL A 73 -5.25 -3.52 3.84
CA VAL A 73 -4.92 -3.05 5.20
C VAL A 73 -3.42 -2.92 5.38
N ALA A 74 -2.65 -3.92 4.95
CA ALA A 74 -1.19 -3.86 5.00
C ALA A 74 -0.63 -2.70 4.17
N ALA A 75 -1.21 -2.45 2.99
CA ALA A 75 -0.81 -1.33 2.13
C ALA A 75 -1.06 0.03 2.79
N LEU A 76 -2.19 0.19 3.47
CA LEU A 76 -2.49 1.41 4.22
C LEU A 76 -1.51 1.63 5.37
N LYS A 77 -1.22 0.61 6.14
CA LYS A 77 -0.25 0.70 7.24
C LYS A 77 1.17 0.98 6.73
N THR A 78 1.58 0.32 5.66
CA THR A 78 2.87 0.56 5.01
C THR A 78 2.98 1.97 4.46
N ALA A 79 1.92 2.48 3.83
CA ALA A 79 1.90 3.83 3.28
C ALA A 79 2.06 4.90 4.36
N VAL A 80 1.43 4.71 5.52
CA VAL A 80 1.44 5.68 6.61
C VAL A 80 2.74 5.60 7.42
N SER A 81 3.21 4.40 7.76
CA SER A 81 4.32 4.21 8.70
C SER A 81 5.59 3.62 8.08
N GLY A 82 5.49 3.03 6.90
CA GLY A 82 6.59 2.27 6.28
C GLY A 82 6.63 0.80 6.70
N ASP A 83 5.80 0.40 7.65
CA ASP A 83 5.75 -0.97 8.18
C ASP A 83 4.30 -1.43 8.29
N HIS A 84 3.98 -2.55 7.63
CA HIS A 84 2.63 -3.13 7.63
C HIS A 84 2.18 -3.60 9.04
N ARG A 85 3.09 -3.70 9.99
CA ARG A 85 2.80 -4.13 11.36
C ARG A 85 2.59 -2.97 12.33
N THR A 86 2.81 -1.74 11.89
CA THR A 86 2.71 -0.57 12.76
C THR A 86 1.32 0.04 12.68
N ASP A 87 0.61 0.05 13.80
CA ASP A 87 -0.67 0.72 13.93
C ASP A 87 -0.46 2.23 14.14
N SER A 88 -1.41 3.01 13.63
CA SER A 88 -1.44 4.45 13.83
C SER A 88 -2.86 4.97 13.73
N LEU A 89 -3.13 6.14 14.33
CA LEU A 89 -4.44 6.75 14.26
C LEU A 89 -4.85 7.06 12.81
N LEU A 90 -3.92 7.53 11.99
CA LEU A 90 -4.20 7.84 10.59
C LEU A 90 -4.53 6.58 9.79
N ALA A 91 -3.76 5.50 9.98
CA ALA A 91 -4.05 4.24 9.31
C ALA A 91 -5.40 3.67 9.74
N ASP A 92 -5.71 3.71 11.03
CA ASP A 92 -6.99 3.25 11.56
C ASP A 92 -8.16 4.06 11.00
N GLU A 93 -8.02 5.38 10.91
CA GLU A 93 -9.03 6.25 10.30
C GLU A 93 -9.24 5.94 8.81
N ALA A 94 -8.16 5.73 8.08
CA ALA A 94 -8.24 5.34 6.67
C ALA A 94 -8.93 3.99 6.50
N ILE A 95 -8.59 3.00 7.32
CA ILE A 95 -9.21 1.68 7.30
C ILE A 95 -10.71 1.78 7.58
N ALA A 96 -11.10 2.53 8.62
CA ALA A 96 -12.50 2.74 8.96
C ALA A 96 -13.25 3.42 7.80
N THR A 97 -12.66 4.42 7.19
CA THR A 97 -13.27 5.18 6.10
C THR A 97 -13.51 4.29 4.87
N VAL A 98 -12.50 3.51 4.46
CA VAL A 98 -12.66 2.64 3.29
C VAL A 98 -13.59 1.47 3.58
N ALA A 99 -13.59 0.93 4.81
CA ALA A 99 -14.48 -0.16 5.20
C ALA A 99 -15.94 0.19 4.97
N LEU A 100 -16.35 1.44 5.24
CA LEU A 100 -17.71 1.92 5.03
C LEU A 100 -18.11 1.97 3.55
N ARG A 101 -17.14 1.98 2.65
CA ARG A 101 -17.38 2.04 1.20
C ARG A 101 -17.41 0.68 0.54
N LEU A 102 -17.02 -0.38 1.25
CA LEU A 102 -16.87 -1.72 0.67
C LEU A 102 -18.08 -2.58 0.98
N GLY A 103 -18.74 -3.08 -0.06
CA GLY A 103 -19.92 -3.92 0.07
C GLY A 103 -21.04 -3.24 0.85
N ASP A 104 -21.66 -3.98 1.76
CA ASP A 104 -22.73 -3.50 2.64
C ASP A 104 -22.20 -2.81 3.90
N GLY A 105 -20.89 -2.60 3.99
CA GLY A 105 -20.23 -2.04 5.14
C GLY A 105 -19.89 -3.08 6.22
N PRO A 106 -19.10 -2.68 7.22
CA PRO A 106 -18.67 -3.58 8.28
C PRO A 106 -19.81 -3.89 9.25
N GLN A 107 -19.77 -5.08 9.85
CA GLN A 107 -20.77 -5.49 10.83
C GLN A 107 -20.55 -4.82 12.19
N TYR A 108 -19.30 -4.58 12.55
CA TYR A 108 -18.88 -3.95 13.81
C TYR A 108 -17.90 -2.82 13.55
N GLY A 109 -17.84 -1.86 14.48
CA GLY A 109 -17.02 -0.66 14.34
C GLY A 109 -15.64 -0.71 15.01
N ASP A 110 -15.28 -1.82 15.65
CA ASP A 110 -13.95 -1.96 16.23
C ASP A 110 -12.89 -2.18 15.14
N ILE A 111 -11.66 -1.76 15.41
CA ILE A 111 -10.60 -1.78 14.38
C ILE A 111 -10.35 -3.17 13.81
N PHE A 112 -10.43 -4.21 14.61
CA PHE A 112 -10.22 -5.59 14.13
C PHE A 112 -11.31 -6.02 13.14
N SER A 113 -12.55 -5.66 13.40
CA SER A 113 -13.66 -5.94 12.49
C SER A 113 -13.58 -5.11 11.22
N LEU A 114 -13.14 -3.87 11.32
CA LEU A 114 -12.92 -2.99 10.16
C LEU A 114 -11.80 -3.52 9.27
N GLU A 115 -10.68 -3.92 9.85
CA GLU A 115 -9.57 -4.53 9.11
C GLU A 115 -10.02 -5.83 8.42
N ALA A 116 -10.72 -6.69 9.15
CA ALA A 116 -11.22 -7.96 8.61
C ALA A 116 -12.20 -7.72 7.46
N HIS A 117 -13.06 -6.72 7.57
CA HIS A 117 -14.01 -6.38 6.50
C HIS A 117 -13.29 -5.94 5.21
N VAL A 118 -12.30 -5.06 5.34
CA VAL A 118 -11.52 -4.57 4.20
C VAL A 118 -10.76 -5.72 3.54
N ASP A 119 -10.08 -6.53 4.32
CA ASP A 119 -9.31 -7.65 3.78
C ASP A 119 -10.20 -8.75 3.20
N SER A 120 -11.35 -9.02 3.80
CA SER A 120 -12.33 -9.95 3.23
C SER A 120 -12.84 -9.49 1.87
N TRP A 121 -13.05 -8.19 1.69
CA TRP A 121 -13.40 -7.64 0.39
C TRP A 121 -12.29 -7.91 -0.64
N GLY A 122 -11.03 -7.71 -0.26
CA GLY A 122 -9.88 -7.97 -1.11
C GLY A 122 -9.68 -9.45 -1.44
N ASP A 123 -10.11 -10.33 -0.56
CA ASP A 123 -9.95 -11.79 -0.68
C ASP A 123 -11.00 -12.46 -1.58
N VAL A 124 -12.01 -11.71 -2.02
CA VAL A 124 -13.03 -12.27 -2.91
C VAL A 124 -12.40 -12.81 -4.19
N GLU A 125 -12.78 -14.02 -4.56
CA GLU A 125 -12.28 -14.66 -5.78
C GLU A 125 -12.54 -13.77 -7.00
N GLY A 126 -11.52 -13.59 -7.84
CA GLY A 126 -11.57 -12.72 -9.00
C GLY A 126 -11.28 -11.25 -8.72
N ARG A 127 -11.09 -10.86 -7.47
CA ARG A 127 -10.67 -9.50 -7.11
C ARG A 127 -9.24 -9.26 -7.57
N THR A 128 -9.00 -8.17 -8.29
CA THR A 128 -7.70 -7.86 -8.88
C THR A 128 -7.02 -6.69 -8.17
N THR A 129 -5.72 -6.54 -8.40
CA THR A 129 -4.97 -5.36 -7.95
C THR A 129 -5.62 -4.08 -8.47
N GLU A 130 -6.05 -4.07 -9.73
CA GLU A 130 -6.69 -2.91 -10.37
C GLU A 130 -7.98 -2.52 -9.66
N CYS A 131 -8.77 -3.49 -9.23
CA CYS A 131 -9.97 -3.24 -8.44
C CYS A 131 -9.65 -2.57 -7.11
N ALA A 132 -8.65 -3.07 -6.40
CA ALA A 132 -8.23 -2.52 -5.12
C ALA A 132 -7.68 -1.10 -5.28
N VAL A 133 -6.84 -0.87 -6.28
CA VAL A 133 -6.30 0.45 -6.60
C VAL A 133 -7.41 1.44 -6.92
N ALA A 134 -8.38 1.05 -7.74
CA ALA A 134 -9.51 1.89 -8.12
C ALA A 134 -10.36 2.30 -6.90
N VAL A 135 -10.61 1.36 -5.98
CA VAL A 135 -11.34 1.64 -4.74
C VAL A 135 -10.60 2.64 -3.86
N LEU A 136 -9.28 2.50 -3.73
CA LEU A 136 -8.48 3.41 -2.93
C LEU A 136 -8.46 4.82 -3.53
N TYR A 137 -8.32 4.97 -4.84
CA TYR A 137 -8.39 6.27 -5.49
C TYR A 137 -9.79 6.90 -5.36
N ALA A 138 -10.85 6.12 -5.51
CA ALA A 138 -12.22 6.61 -5.32
C ALA A 138 -12.44 7.07 -3.87
N ALA A 139 -11.92 6.32 -2.89
CA ALA A 139 -11.97 6.70 -1.49
C ALA A 139 -11.19 7.99 -1.23
N ALA A 140 -10.02 8.14 -1.86
CA ALA A 140 -9.21 9.36 -1.77
C ALA A 140 -9.96 10.58 -2.30
N ASP A 141 -10.59 10.46 -3.46
CA ASP A 141 -11.35 11.54 -4.07
C ASP A 141 -12.53 11.93 -3.20
N ALA A 142 -13.26 10.97 -2.64
CA ALA A 142 -14.36 11.22 -1.73
C ALA A 142 -13.90 11.91 -0.43
N ALA A 143 -12.78 11.48 0.14
CA ALA A 143 -12.22 12.07 1.35
C ALA A 143 -11.70 13.50 1.11
N ALA A 144 -11.17 13.80 -0.07
CA ALA A 144 -10.69 15.13 -0.43
C ALA A 144 -11.82 16.15 -0.58
N VAL A 145 -13.02 15.72 -0.94
CA VAL A 145 -14.19 16.60 -1.12
C VAL A 145 -14.87 16.93 0.22
N THR A 146 -14.69 16.09 1.23
CA THR A 146 -15.29 16.28 2.55
C THR A 146 -14.38 17.16 3.42
N LEU A 147 -14.36 18.41 3.17
CA LEU A 147 -13.70 19.38 4.04
C LEU A 147 -14.73 20.07 4.92
#